data_c7f2ac5d309546042c801abccd3762e7
#
_entry.id   c7f2ac5d309546042c801abccd3762e7
#
_cell.length_a   1.000
_cell.length_b   1.000
_cell.length_c   1.000
_cell.angle_alpha   90.00
_cell.angle_beta   90.00
_cell.angle_gamma   90.00
#
_symmetry.space_group_name_H-M   'P 1'
#
loop_
_entity.id
_entity.type
_entity.pdbx_description
1 polymer ?
#
loop_
_entity_poly.entity_id
_entity_poly.type
_entity_poly.pdbx_seq_one_letter_code
_entity_poly.pdbx_strand_id
1 'polypeptide(L)'
;VLELCLGNPLYYGFIGEKPTIESLAVELGELPPGCSPEQKRTVGYFDRSGKLAAFLDLVYFYPDERCAYIGLFMVAIDFQGRGAGTAIVNDLLVSLHARGFSRVRLAYVRGNWQSQTFWEKCGFVQVGEPVAFASYAAVPMERVL
;
A
#
# COMPACT_ATOMS: atom_id res chain seq x y z
N VAL A 1 2.94 1.10 14.32
CA VAL A 1 3.08 1.61 12.93
C VAL A 1 4.34 2.45 12.81
N LEU A 2 4.51 3.52 13.61
CA LEU A 2 5.69 4.42 13.49
C LEU A 2 7.03 3.67 13.53
N GLU A 3 7.21 2.75 14.48
CA GLU A 3 8.43 1.95 14.60
C GLU A 3 8.70 1.12 13.33
N LEU A 4 7.66 0.52 12.75
CA LEU A 4 7.76 -0.21 11.48
C LEU A 4 8.16 0.73 10.34
N CYS A 5 7.58 1.93 10.26
CA CYS A 5 7.91 2.93 9.26
C CYS A 5 9.36 3.42 9.38
N LEU A 6 9.83 3.70 10.59
CA LEU A 6 11.23 4.08 10.86
C LEU A 6 12.22 2.98 10.44
N GLY A 7 11.80 1.72 10.52
CA GLY A 7 12.57 0.56 10.02
C GLY A 7 12.61 0.42 8.50
N ASN A 8 11.91 1.28 7.74
CA ASN A 8 11.85 1.28 6.28
C ASN A 8 12.40 2.60 5.66
N PRO A 9 13.67 2.94 5.89
CA PRO A 9 14.23 4.23 5.49
C PRO A 9 14.28 4.41 3.97
N LEU A 10 14.30 3.33 3.20
CA LEU A 10 14.32 3.39 1.73
C LEU A 10 13.06 4.07 1.20
N TYR A 11 11.88 3.66 1.65
CA TYR A 11 10.61 4.26 1.23
C TYR A 11 10.56 5.77 1.55
N TYR A 12 10.86 6.12 2.79
CA TYR A 12 10.85 7.52 3.24
C TYR A 12 11.95 8.38 2.61
N GLY A 13 13.07 7.77 2.22
CA GLY A 13 14.10 8.43 1.42
C GLY A 13 13.63 8.86 0.04
N PHE A 14 12.76 8.08 -0.60
CA PHE A 14 12.20 8.42 -1.91
C PHE A 14 11.15 9.53 -1.85
N ILE A 15 10.37 9.61 -0.78
CA ILE A 15 9.38 10.70 -0.61
C ILE A 15 10.00 11.98 0.00
N GLY A 16 11.23 11.90 0.51
CA GLY A 16 11.97 13.05 1.04
C GLY A 16 11.56 13.49 2.45
N GLU A 17 10.84 12.64 3.19
CA GLU A 17 10.33 12.94 4.53
C GLU A 17 10.71 11.82 5.50
N LYS A 18 10.70 12.13 6.81
CA LYS A 18 10.79 11.12 7.88
C LYS A 18 9.41 10.92 8.50
N PRO A 19 9.02 9.68 8.81
CA PRO A 19 7.73 9.45 9.44
C PRO A 19 7.73 9.97 10.87
N THR A 20 6.65 10.67 11.22
CA THR A 20 6.31 11.07 12.59
C THR A 20 4.92 10.54 12.94
N ILE A 21 4.54 10.59 14.22
CA ILE A 21 3.18 10.21 14.63
C ILE A 21 2.15 11.10 13.92
N GLU A 22 2.43 12.39 13.85
CA GLU A 22 1.57 13.39 13.23
C GLU A 22 1.43 13.16 11.72
N SER A 23 2.55 12.95 11.00
CA SER A 23 2.51 12.71 9.55
C SER A 23 1.78 11.41 9.21
N LEU A 24 1.99 10.35 10.00
CA LEU A 24 1.29 9.08 9.81
C LEU A 24 -0.20 9.18 10.13
N ALA A 25 -0.59 9.95 11.15
CA ALA A 25 -1.99 10.20 11.46
C ALA A 25 -2.70 10.93 10.31
N VAL A 26 -2.04 11.89 9.69
CA VAL A 26 -2.53 12.59 8.49
C VAL A 26 -2.63 11.61 7.32
N GLU A 27 -1.55 10.93 6.97
CA GLU A 27 -1.49 9.99 5.83
C GLU A 27 -2.55 8.88 5.94
N LEU A 28 -2.68 8.24 7.10
CA LEU A 28 -3.68 7.21 7.34
C LEU A 28 -5.11 7.75 7.45
N GLY A 29 -5.27 9.04 7.71
CA GLY A 29 -6.56 9.73 7.75
C GLY A 29 -7.01 10.26 6.38
N GLU A 30 -6.10 10.44 5.42
CA GLU A 30 -6.42 10.98 4.10
C GLU A 30 -7.37 10.06 3.32
N LEU A 31 -8.27 10.67 2.58
CA LEU A 31 -9.22 9.99 1.71
C LEU A 31 -9.09 10.53 0.28
N PRO A 32 -9.19 9.65 -0.73
CA PRO A 32 -9.33 10.11 -2.10
C PRO A 32 -10.59 10.96 -2.29
N PRO A 33 -10.60 11.88 -3.28
CA PRO A 33 -11.77 12.69 -3.56
C PRO A 33 -13.04 11.86 -3.77
N GLY A 34 -14.12 12.25 -3.09
CA GLY A 34 -15.42 11.58 -3.18
C GLY A 34 -15.57 10.33 -2.32
N CYS A 35 -14.56 9.94 -1.57
CA CYS A 35 -14.63 8.82 -0.63
C CYS A 35 -15.06 9.27 0.76
N SER A 36 -15.71 8.36 1.49
CA SER A 36 -16.08 8.53 2.89
C SER A 36 -15.21 7.67 3.83
N PRO A 37 -15.13 8.00 5.14
CA PRO A 37 -14.33 7.23 6.10
C PRO A 37 -14.72 5.75 6.19
N GLU A 38 -15.98 5.42 5.92
CA GLU A 38 -16.49 4.04 5.94
C GLU A 38 -15.88 3.16 4.85
N GLN A 39 -15.36 3.77 3.77
CA GLN A 39 -14.69 3.07 2.68
C GLN A 39 -13.23 2.73 3.01
N LYS A 40 -12.67 3.34 4.05
CA LYS A 40 -11.25 3.17 4.42
C LYS A 40 -11.06 2.13 5.52
N ARG A 41 -10.00 1.34 5.40
CA ARG A 41 -9.56 0.38 6.40
C ARG A 41 -8.05 0.38 6.50
N THR A 42 -7.56 0.51 7.73
CA THR A 42 -6.15 0.21 8.05
C THR A 42 -6.11 -1.13 8.76
N VAL A 43 -5.35 -2.07 8.22
CA VAL A 43 -5.26 -3.45 8.71
C VAL A 43 -3.84 -3.73 9.16
N GLY A 44 -3.66 -4.19 10.41
CA GLY A 44 -2.39 -4.66 10.94
C GLY A 44 -2.29 -6.18 10.89
N TYR A 45 -1.13 -6.67 10.50
CA TYR A 45 -0.77 -8.10 10.51
C TYR A 45 0.25 -8.34 11.61
N PHE A 46 -0.06 -9.24 12.53
CA PHE A 46 0.76 -9.51 13.70
C PHE A 46 1.32 -10.93 13.65
N ASP A 47 2.54 -11.11 14.12
CA ASP A 47 3.10 -12.42 14.33
C ASP A 47 2.54 -13.09 15.60
N ARG A 48 2.97 -14.32 15.88
CA ARG A 48 2.49 -15.08 17.05
C ARG A 48 2.91 -14.45 18.40
N SER A 49 3.91 -13.58 18.40
CA SER A 49 4.35 -12.85 19.59
C SER A 49 3.57 -11.56 19.82
N GLY A 50 2.70 -11.17 18.88
CA GLY A 50 1.97 -9.91 18.91
C GLY A 50 2.75 -8.71 18.33
N LYS A 51 3.90 -8.96 17.67
CA LYS A 51 4.67 -7.92 16.99
C LYS A 51 4.01 -7.60 15.64
N LEU A 52 3.86 -6.31 15.33
CA LEU A 52 3.35 -5.86 14.04
C LEU A 52 4.35 -6.21 12.93
N ALA A 53 3.97 -7.14 12.06
CA ALA A 53 4.78 -7.61 10.94
C ALA A 53 4.55 -6.80 9.66
N ALA A 54 3.32 -6.32 9.45
CA ALA A 54 2.96 -5.48 8.31
C ALA A 54 1.71 -4.66 8.61
N PHE A 55 1.47 -3.62 7.85
CA PHE A 55 0.18 -2.94 7.82
C PHE A 55 -0.19 -2.53 6.41
N LEU A 56 -1.48 -2.40 6.19
CA LEU A 56 -2.11 -2.10 4.91
C LEU A 56 -3.14 -1.00 5.11
N ASP A 57 -3.09 0.04 4.28
CA ASP A 57 -4.13 1.03 4.15
C ASP A 57 -4.92 0.78 2.86
N LEU A 58 -6.23 0.60 2.96
CA LEU A 58 -7.09 0.16 1.86
C LEU A 58 -8.33 1.05 1.77
N VAL A 59 -8.66 1.47 0.55
CA VAL A 59 -9.89 2.20 0.25
C VAL A 59 -10.75 1.34 -0.68
N TYR A 60 -11.97 1.01 -0.24
CA TYR A 60 -12.93 0.28 -1.04
C TYR A 60 -13.68 1.22 -1.99
N PHE A 61 -14.08 0.68 -3.15
CA PHE A 61 -14.92 1.38 -4.12
C PHE A 61 -14.29 2.68 -4.66
N TYR A 62 -12.96 2.64 -4.92
CA TYR A 62 -12.22 3.73 -5.51
C TYR A 62 -11.24 3.21 -6.58
N PRO A 63 -11.17 3.82 -7.76
CA PRO A 63 -11.93 4.99 -8.25
C PRO A 63 -13.38 4.70 -8.66
N ASP A 64 -13.84 3.47 -8.55
CA ASP A 64 -15.22 3.05 -8.87
C ASP A 64 -15.67 1.84 -8.03
N GLU A 65 -16.93 1.47 -8.14
CA GLU A 65 -17.62 0.47 -7.32
C GLU A 65 -17.01 -0.95 -7.36
N ARG A 66 -16.17 -1.25 -8.36
CA ARG A 66 -15.54 -2.57 -8.53
C ARG A 66 -14.04 -2.56 -8.29
N CYS A 67 -13.50 -1.44 -7.86
CA CYS A 67 -12.09 -1.26 -7.60
C CYS A 67 -11.81 -1.08 -6.09
N ALA A 68 -10.77 -1.71 -5.59
CA ALA A 68 -10.15 -1.39 -4.31
C ALA A 68 -8.80 -0.70 -4.54
N TYR A 69 -8.42 0.21 -3.67
CA TYR A 69 -7.17 0.97 -3.78
C TYR A 69 -6.29 0.74 -2.56
N ILE A 70 -5.07 0.31 -2.78
CA ILE A 70 -4.04 0.20 -1.73
C ILE A 70 -3.34 1.56 -1.64
N GLY A 71 -3.61 2.30 -0.56
CA GLY A 71 -2.99 3.59 -0.27
C GLY A 71 -1.57 3.44 0.24
N LEU A 72 -1.37 2.50 1.15
CA LEU A 72 -0.05 2.19 1.72
C LEU A 72 0.01 0.70 2.09
N PHE A 73 1.13 0.06 1.80
CA PHE A 73 1.46 -1.27 2.28
C PHE A 73 2.91 -1.31 2.72
N MET A 74 3.16 -1.73 3.93
CA MET A 74 4.51 -1.79 4.47
C MET A 74 4.73 -3.04 5.32
N VAL A 75 5.85 -3.71 5.08
CA VAL A 75 6.28 -4.90 5.83
C VAL A 75 7.47 -4.51 6.69
N ALA A 76 7.46 -4.91 7.96
CA ALA A 76 8.58 -4.67 8.87
C ALA A 76 9.85 -5.35 8.33
N ILE A 77 10.99 -4.68 8.52
CA ILE A 77 12.28 -5.11 7.95
C ILE A 77 12.62 -6.57 8.29
N ASP A 78 12.32 -7.02 9.51
CA ASP A 78 12.59 -8.38 9.98
C ASP A 78 11.76 -9.46 9.24
N PHE A 79 10.67 -9.07 8.59
CA PHE A 79 9.76 -9.95 7.85
C PHE A 79 9.90 -9.84 6.33
N GLN A 80 10.75 -8.94 5.85
CA GLN A 80 11.02 -8.78 4.42
C GLN A 80 11.91 -9.92 3.89
N GLY A 81 11.84 -10.16 2.56
CA GLY A 81 12.65 -11.17 1.88
C GLY A 81 12.29 -12.62 2.18
N ARG A 82 11.19 -12.88 2.90
CA ARG A 82 10.75 -14.25 3.30
C ARG A 82 9.39 -14.61 2.72
N GLY A 83 8.88 -13.84 1.77
CA GLY A 83 7.58 -14.08 1.13
C GLY A 83 6.36 -13.59 1.94
N ALA A 84 6.52 -13.03 3.13
CA ALA A 84 5.41 -12.57 3.96
C ALA A 84 4.56 -11.51 3.26
N GLY A 85 5.18 -10.51 2.64
CA GLY A 85 4.45 -9.47 1.90
C GLY A 85 3.66 -10.03 0.73
N THR A 86 4.23 -10.95 -0.04
CA THR A 86 3.55 -11.62 -1.15
C THR A 86 2.37 -12.45 -0.67
N ALA A 87 2.51 -13.18 0.43
CA ALA A 87 1.43 -13.97 1.02
C ALA A 87 0.26 -13.07 1.45
N ILE A 88 0.55 -11.97 2.17
CA ILE A 88 -0.47 -11.00 2.60
C ILE A 88 -1.21 -10.42 1.40
N VAL A 89 -0.49 -9.99 0.35
CA VAL A 89 -1.13 -9.42 -0.85
C VAL A 89 -1.99 -10.46 -1.56
N ASN A 90 -1.52 -11.70 -1.70
CA ASN A 90 -2.31 -12.77 -2.34
C ASN A 90 -3.61 -13.05 -1.57
N ASP A 91 -3.56 -13.15 -0.24
CA ASP A 91 -4.75 -13.35 0.59
C ASP A 91 -5.72 -12.17 0.47
N LEU A 92 -5.20 -10.95 0.44
CA LEU A 92 -6.01 -9.75 0.18
C LEU A 92 -6.73 -9.84 -1.18
N LEU A 93 -6.02 -10.16 -2.25
CA LEU A 93 -6.58 -10.23 -3.60
C LEU A 93 -7.68 -11.31 -3.70
N VAL A 94 -7.47 -12.47 -3.09
CA VAL A 94 -8.49 -13.54 -3.00
C VAL A 94 -9.72 -13.05 -2.24
N SER A 95 -9.52 -12.39 -1.11
CA SER A 95 -10.62 -11.83 -0.29
C SER A 95 -11.41 -10.76 -1.04
N LEU A 96 -10.72 -9.86 -1.75
CA LEU A 96 -11.38 -8.82 -2.55
C LEU A 96 -12.17 -9.40 -3.72
N HIS A 97 -11.61 -10.39 -4.42
CA HIS A 97 -12.33 -11.09 -5.49
C HIS A 97 -13.60 -11.77 -4.97
N ALA A 98 -13.52 -12.49 -3.85
CA ALA A 98 -14.68 -13.13 -3.22
C ALA A 98 -15.77 -12.11 -2.79
N ARG A 99 -15.40 -10.86 -2.54
CA ARG A 99 -16.32 -9.75 -2.21
C ARG A 99 -16.87 -9.01 -3.44
N GLY A 100 -16.53 -9.45 -4.66
CA GLY A 100 -17.03 -8.90 -5.90
C GLY A 100 -16.22 -7.77 -6.52
N PHE A 101 -15.06 -7.45 -5.97
CA PHE A 101 -14.13 -6.52 -6.64
C PHE A 101 -13.54 -7.18 -7.89
N SER A 102 -13.35 -6.41 -8.96
CA SER A 102 -12.80 -6.90 -10.22
C SER A 102 -11.35 -6.47 -10.45
N ARG A 103 -10.87 -5.50 -9.69
CA ARG A 103 -9.49 -5.02 -9.79
C ARG A 103 -9.01 -4.32 -8.53
N VAL A 104 -7.71 -4.22 -8.42
CA VAL A 104 -7.03 -3.46 -7.35
C VAL A 104 -6.06 -2.48 -8.00
N ARG A 105 -6.05 -1.25 -7.50
CA ARG A 105 -5.11 -0.20 -7.89
C ARG A 105 -4.23 0.22 -6.74
N LEU A 106 -3.09 0.76 -7.09
CA LEU A 106 -2.12 1.39 -6.19
C LEU A 106 -1.23 2.35 -6.99
N ALA A 107 -0.36 3.06 -6.30
CA ALA A 107 0.77 3.75 -6.93
C ALA A 107 2.04 3.51 -6.12
N TYR A 108 3.19 3.43 -6.79
CA TYR A 108 4.50 3.41 -6.13
C TYR A 108 5.30 4.64 -6.49
N VAL A 109 6.26 5.01 -5.65
CA VAL A 109 7.13 6.16 -5.89
C VAL A 109 8.13 5.83 -7.00
N ARG A 110 8.14 6.64 -8.06
CA ARG A 110 9.04 6.48 -9.21
C ARG A 110 10.50 6.43 -8.75
N GLY A 111 11.24 5.43 -9.24
CA GLY A 111 12.62 5.18 -8.83
C GLY A 111 12.78 4.24 -7.65
N ASN A 112 11.70 3.96 -6.89
CA ASN A 112 11.70 2.94 -5.86
C ASN A 112 11.60 1.55 -6.51
N TRP A 113 12.76 1.04 -6.94
CA TRP A 113 12.88 -0.25 -7.62
C TRP A 113 12.42 -1.43 -6.75
N GLN A 114 12.59 -1.34 -5.42
CA GLN A 114 12.14 -2.37 -4.48
C GLN A 114 10.62 -2.51 -4.51
N SER A 115 9.92 -1.39 -4.45
CA SER A 115 8.45 -1.35 -4.52
C SER A 115 7.96 -1.79 -5.90
N GLN A 116 8.56 -1.29 -6.97
CA GLN A 116 8.22 -1.68 -8.34
C GLN A 116 8.33 -3.19 -8.52
N THR A 117 9.48 -3.77 -8.22
CA THR A 117 9.73 -5.22 -8.36
C THR A 117 8.76 -6.05 -7.53
N PHE A 118 8.45 -5.60 -6.31
CA PHE A 118 7.49 -6.27 -5.44
C PHE A 118 6.08 -6.31 -6.07
N TRP A 119 5.58 -5.17 -6.55
CA TRP A 119 4.25 -5.09 -7.12
C TRP A 119 4.13 -5.82 -8.47
N GLU A 120 5.15 -5.73 -9.33
CA GLU A 120 5.23 -6.51 -10.57
C GLU A 120 5.20 -8.02 -10.28
N LYS A 121 5.94 -8.48 -9.28
CA LYS A 121 5.92 -9.88 -8.81
C LYS A 121 4.54 -10.29 -8.28
N CYS A 122 3.80 -9.38 -7.68
CA CYS A 122 2.42 -9.59 -7.26
C CYS A 122 1.42 -9.50 -8.43
N GLY A 123 1.89 -9.32 -9.68
CA GLY A 123 1.06 -9.31 -10.89
C GLY A 123 0.39 -7.98 -11.20
N PHE A 124 0.84 -6.89 -10.60
CA PHE A 124 0.41 -5.54 -10.95
C PHE A 124 1.17 -5.05 -12.19
N VAL A 125 0.48 -4.28 -13.03
CA VAL A 125 1.03 -3.64 -14.23
C VAL A 125 0.78 -2.14 -14.19
N GLN A 126 1.69 -1.36 -14.77
CA GLN A 126 1.50 0.09 -14.89
C GLN A 126 0.32 0.40 -15.81
N VAL A 127 -0.54 1.33 -15.41
CA VAL A 127 -1.79 1.67 -16.12
C VAL A 127 -1.93 3.16 -16.46
N GLY A 128 -0.87 3.91 -16.41
CA GLY A 128 -0.89 5.32 -16.77
C GLY A 128 0.47 5.98 -16.61
N GLU A 129 0.52 7.26 -16.96
CA GLU A 129 1.72 8.06 -16.80
C GLU A 129 1.95 8.41 -15.32
N PRO A 130 3.22 8.55 -14.90
CA PRO A 130 3.54 9.01 -13.56
C PRO A 130 2.91 10.37 -13.26
N VAL A 131 2.36 10.51 -12.05
CA VAL A 131 1.78 11.77 -11.56
C VAL A 131 2.81 12.47 -10.69
N ALA A 132 3.16 13.71 -11.05
CA ALA A 132 4.15 14.49 -10.32
C ALA A 132 3.55 15.13 -9.04
N PHE A 133 4.29 15.02 -7.94
CA PHE A 133 4.10 15.75 -6.68
C PHE A 133 5.31 16.67 -6.43
N ALA A 134 5.30 17.45 -5.34
CA ALA A 134 6.35 18.41 -5.05
C ALA A 134 7.76 17.79 -4.94
N SER A 135 7.88 16.59 -4.33
CA SER A 135 9.15 15.93 -4.05
C SER A 135 9.35 14.56 -4.74
N TYR A 136 8.31 14.02 -5.37
CA TYR A 136 8.35 12.71 -6.04
C TYR A 136 7.32 12.59 -7.16
N ALA A 137 7.34 11.49 -7.89
CA ALA A 137 6.27 11.12 -8.82
C ALA A 137 5.73 9.74 -8.45
N ALA A 138 4.42 9.57 -8.56
CA ALA A 138 3.74 8.30 -8.30
C ALA A 138 3.39 7.60 -9.62
N VAL A 139 3.71 6.32 -9.72
CA VAL A 139 3.44 5.48 -10.88
C VAL A 139 2.21 4.63 -10.60
N PRO A 140 1.08 4.82 -11.32
CA PRO A 140 -0.13 4.06 -11.08
C PRO A 140 0.02 2.62 -11.61
N MET A 141 -0.44 1.67 -10.80
CA MET A 141 -0.48 0.25 -11.15
C MET A 141 -1.86 -0.34 -10.89
N GLU A 142 -2.19 -1.39 -11.64
CA GLU A 142 -3.45 -2.13 -11.51
C GLU A 142 -3.21 -3.63 -11.62
N ARG A 143 -4.01 -4.40 -10.89
CA ARG A 143 -4.17 -5.82 -11.09
C ARG A 143 -5.65 -6.16 -11.24
N VAL A 144 -5.98 -6.88 -12.32
CA VAL A 144 -7.29 -7.52 -12.54
C VAL A 144 -7.39 -8.78 -11.69
N LEU A 145 -8.52 -8.96 -11.03
CA LEU A 145 -8.80 -10.09 -10.15
C LEU A 145 -9.51 -11.25 -10.86
#